data_a6f0f031865b461d8815477e198a8a7f
#
_entry.id   a6f0f031865b461d8815477e198a8a7f
#
_cell.length_a   1.000
_cell.length_b   1.000
_cell.length_c   1.000
_cell.angle_alpha   90.00
_cell.angle_beta   90.00
_cell.angle_gamma   90.00
#
_symmetry.space_group_name_H-M   'P 1'
#
loop_
_entity.id
_entity.type
_entity.pdbx_description
1 polymer ?
#
loop_
_entity_poly.entity_id
_entity_poly.type
_entity_poly.pdbx_seq_one_letter_code
_entity_poly.pdbx_strand_id
1 'polypeptide(L)'
;MCATWPSGLRTEFMKSQHQDPIYSQISQVKDAVSEVLEHAKKLGATAAEAAMSSTSGLSVSTRMGEVETIEFNQDGGLGISVYVGNNKGSASTADLNPKTLRSVVEKAIDIAKFTSDDPCNGIADKELLEFSPKDLDLFHPWDVSPEQGIDLCHAAEQAALNADERIVNSDGASFSSHQGLRVYGNSHGLIAGYPRTRHSISTMVIGKEGEHMQRDSAYTISRDQAGLKDAASVGLEAAAETLAKLNSQKLGTMKVPVIFRADIANSLFGHLVSAIGGGALYRKSSFLLDSLGTQVFSKTDRMSVV
;
A
#
# COMPACT_ATOMS: atom_id res chain seq x y z
N MET A 1 -12.02 1.68 -22.68
CA MET A 1 -12.79 0.54 -23.25
C MET A 1 -12.47 -0.68 -22.41
N CYS A 2 -13.42 -1.16 -21.58
CA CYS A 2 -13.23 -2.40 -20.81
C CYS A 2 -13.23 -3.57 -21.80
N ALA A 3 -12.09 -4.25 -21.90
CA ALA A 3 -12.00 -5.49 -22.66
C ALA A 3 -12.85 -6.56 -21.96
N THR A 4 -13.97 -6.95 -22.58
CA THR A 4 -14.78 -8.08 -22.13
C THR A 4 -14.11 -9.37 -22.60
N TRP A 5 -13.50 -10.10 -21.67
CA TRP A 5 -12.95 -11.43 -21.93
C TRP A 5 -14.09 -12.43 -22.18
N PRO A 6 -13.92 -13.40 -23.10
CA PRO A 6 -14.88 -14.49 -23.26
C PRO A 6 -15.02 -15.28 -21.95
N SER A 7 -16.24 -15.59 -21.56
CA SER A 7 -16.58 -16.22 -20.27
C SER A 7 -15.83 -17.53 -19.97
N GLY A 8 -15.43 -18.29 -20.98
CA GLY A 8 -14.67 -19.53 -20.84
C GLY A 8 -13.21 -19.30 -20.41
N LEU A 9 -12.52 -18.33 -21.01
CA LEU A 9 -11.12 -18.01 -20.67
C LEU A 9 -10.98 -17.43 -19.25
N ARG A 10 -11.96 -16.66 -18.81
CA ARG A 10 -12.01 -16.13 -17.44
C ARG A 10 -12.16 -17.25 -16.40
N THR A 11 -12.94 -18.28 -16.70
CA THR A 11 -13.17 -19.42 -15.79
C THR A 11 -11.95 -20.35 -15.71
N GLU A 12 -11.21 -20.54 -16.80
CA GLU A 12 -9.95 -21.31 -16.79
C GLU A 12 -8.81 -20.54 -16.10
N PHE A 13 -8.69 -19.24 -16.33
CA PHE A 13 -7.73 -18.38 -15.67
C PHE A 13 -7.98 -18.33 -14.15
N MET A 14 -9.22 -18.17 -13.71
CA MET A 14 -9.59 -18.23 -12.29
C MET A 14 -9.31 -19.60 -11.66
N LYS A 15 -9.51 -20.72 -12.39
CA LYS A 15 -9.17 -22.06 -11.90
C LYS A 15 -7.67 -22.27 -11.75
N SER A 16 -6.84 -21.74 -12.65
CA SER A 16 -5.38 -21.83 -12.54
C SER A 16 -4.82 -20.98 -11.41
N GLN A 17 -5.39 -19.81 -11.16
CA GLN A 17 -4.99 -18.98 -10.02
C GLN A 17 -5.24 -19.67 -8.68
N HIS A 18 -6.34 -20.40 -8.50
CA HIS A 18 -6.63 -21.11 -7.25
C HIS A 18 -5.70 -22.33 -6.99
N GLN A 19 -4.86 -22.70 -7.93
CA GLN A 19 -3.81 -23.72 -7.75
C GLN A 19 -2.48 -23.13 -7.26
N ASP A 20 -2.33 -21.80 -7.22
CA ASP A 20 -1.13 -21.16 -6.69
C ASP A 20 -0.96 -21.50 -5.20
N PRO A 21 0.26 -21.85 -4.77
CA PRO A 21 0.57 -22.17 -3.38
C PRO A 21 0.14 -21.11 -2.35
N ILE A 22 -0.01 -19.86 -2.79
CA ILE A 22 -0.44 -18.75 -1.92
C ILE A 22 -1.85 -18.97 -1.34
N TYR A 23 -2.76 -19.63 -2.08
CA TYR A 23 -4.11 -19.93 -1.58
C TYR A 23 -4.10 -20.99 -0.48
N SER A 24 -3.18 -21.97 -0.58
CA SER A 24 -2.93 -22.93 0.50
C SER A 24 -2.37 -22.25 1.74
N GLN A 25 -1.45 -21.30 1.56
CA GLN A 25 -0.93 -20.49 2.65
C GLN A 25 -2.03 -19.63 3.31
N ILE A 26 -2.92 -19.02 2.54
CA ILE A 26 -4.07 -18.28 3.08
C ILE A 26 -4.93 -19.16 3.97
N SER A 27 -5.19 -20.41 3.57
CA SER A 27 -5.95 -21.35 4.40
C SER A 27 -5.25 -21.64 5.72
N GLN A 28 -3.95 -21.94 5.70
CA GLN A 28 -3.16 -22.18 6.92
C GLN A 28 -3.14 -20.94 7.84
N VAL A 29 -3.04 -19.74 7.25
CA VAL A 29 -3.06 -18.48 8.02
C VAL A 29 -4.44 -18.21 8.61
N LYS A 30 -5.53 -18.56 7.92
CA LYS A 30 -6.88 -18.48 8.49
C LYS A 30 -7.04 -19.37 9.72
N ASP A 31 -6.48 -20.58 9.66
CA ASP A 31 -6.50 -21.51 10.81
C ASP A 31 -5.70 -20.93 12.00
N ALA A 32 -4.51 -20.35 11.75
CA ALA A 32 -3.71 -19.70 12.77
C ALA A 32 -4.42 -18.48 13.40
N VAL A 33 -5.06 -17.65 12.59
CA VAL A 33 -5.86 -16.50 13.06
C VAL A 33 -7.05 -16.99 13.89
N SER A 34 -7.72 -18.06 13.47
CA SER A 34 -8.81 -18.66 14.22
C SER A 34 -8.33 -19.16 15.61
N GLU A 35 -7.19 -19.88 15.65
CA GLU A 35 -6.60 -20.38 16.91
C GLU A 35 -6.25 -19.22 17.86
N VAL A 36 -5.69 -18.13 17.34
CA VAL A 36 -5.33 -16.94 18.12
C VAL A 36 -6.57 -16.27 18.72
N LEU A 37 -7.65 -16.10 17.94
CA LEU A 37 -8.92 -15.53 18.42
C LEU A 37 -9.60 -16.42 19.48
N GLU A 38 -9.61 -17.72 19.25
CA GLU A 38 -10.12 -18.70 20.20
C GLU A 38 -9.33 -18.68 21.54
N HIS A 39 -8.00 -18.55 21.45
CA HIS A 39 -7.15 -18.44 22.63
C HIS A 39 -7.43 -17.15 23.42
N ALA A 40 -7.59 -16.01 22.72
CA ALA A 40 -7.96 -14.74 23.34
C ALA A 40 -9.29 -14.86 24.10
N LYS A 41 -10.29 -15.49 23.50
CA LYS A 41 -11.57 -15.77 24.16
C LYS A 41 -11.43 -16.62 25.41
N LYS A 42 -10.62 -17.70 25.38
CA LYS A 42 -10.35 -18.56 26.54
C LYS A 42 -9.68 -17.82 27.70
N LEU A 43 -8.88 -16.78 27.37
CA LEU A 43 -8.22 -15.93 28.38
C LEU A 43 -9.09 -14.76 28.87
N GLY A 44 -10.35 -14.70 28.47
CA GLY A 44 -11.33 -13.73 28.98
C GLY A 44 -11.46 -12.45 28.15
N ALA A 45 -10.97 -12.41 26.90
CA ALA A 45 -11.27 -11.30 26.00
C ALA A 45 -12.78 -11.25 25.72
N THR A 46 -13.40 -10.09 25.85
CA THR A 46 -14.79 -9.84 25.47
C THR A 46 -14.95 -9.66 23.97
N ALA A 47 -13.91 -9.11 23.34
CA ALA A 47 -13.77 -9.03 21.88
C ALA A 47 -12.29 -9.12 21.49
N ALA A 48 -12.02 -9.56 20.27
CA ALA A 48 -10.67 -9.62 19.71
C ALA A 48 -10.69 -9.49 18.19
N GLU A 49 -9.62 -8.95 17.65
CA GLU A 49 -9.33 -8.93 16.21
C GLU A 49 -7.87 -9.25 15.98
N ALA A 50 -7.58 -9.98 14.91
CA ALA A 50 -6.22 -10.31 14.53
C ALA A 50 -6.03 -10.15 13.02
N ALA A 51 -4.86 -9.67 12.63
CA ALA A 51 -4.47 -9.60 11.23
C ALA A 51 -3.08 -10.20 11.06
N MET A 52 -2.94 -11.02 10.03
CA MET A 52 -1.66 -11.57 9.62
C MET A 52 -1.39 -11.19 8.17
N SER A 53 -0.16 -10.78 7.89
CA SER A 53 0.29 -10.48 6.54
C SER A 53 1.65 -11.12 6.28
N SER A 54 1.87 -11.48 5.03
CA SER A 54 3.17 -11.91 4.52
C SER A 54 3.39 -11.25 3.18
N THR A 55 4.63 -10.87 2.89
CA THR A 55 5.05 -10.28 1.61
C THR A 55 6.41 -10.84 1.26
N SER A 56 6.60 -11.22 0.01
CA SER A 56 7.89 -11.62 -0.54
C SER A 56 8.06 -11.02 -1.93
N GLY A 57 9.30 -10.78 -2.35
CA GLY A 57 9.54 -10.26 -3.68
C GLY A 57 10.96 -9.82 -3.92
N LEU A 58 11.18 -9.38 -5.15
CA LEU A 58 12.44 -8.89 -5.67
C LEU A 58 12.40 -7.37 -5.74
N SER A 59 13.49 -6.74 -5.31
CA SER A 59 13.80 -5.32 -5.54
C SER A 59 15.17 -5.21 -6.19
N VAL A 60 15.27 -4.39 -7.22
CA VAL A 60 16.52 -4.08 -7.93
C VAL A 60 16.67 -2.58 -8.01
N SER A 61 17.88 -2.08 -7.78
CA SER A 61 18.22 -0.70 -8.10
C SER A 61 19.52 -0.63 -8.91
N THR A 62 19.53 0.29 -9.86
CA THR A 62 20.70 0.61 -10.68
C THR A 62 20.95 2.10 -10.64
N ARG A 63 22.21 2.52 -10.86
CA ARG A 63 22.56 3.91 -11.01
C ARG A 63 23.72 4.06 -12.00
N MET A 64 23.54 4.95 -12.98
CA MET A 64 24.53 5.23 -14.02
C MET A 64 25.01 3.96 -14.75
N GLY A 65 24.07 3.02 -14.97
CA GLY A 65 24.36 1.74 -15.62
C GLY A 65 24.97 0.66 -14.74
N GLU A 66 25.23 0.94 -13.45
CA GLU A 66 25.76 -0.03 -12.50
C GLU A 66 24.67 -0.52 -11.55
N VAL A 67 24.72 -1.79 -11.18
CA VAL A 67 23.78 -2.36 -10.20
C VAL A 67 24.20 -1.93 -8.80
N GLU A 68 23.30 -1.28 -8.06
CA GLU A 68 23.53 -0.91 -6.66
C GLU A 68 23.02 -1.97 -5.69
N THR A 69 21.79 -2.47 -5.91
CA THR A 69 21.21 -3.49 -5.03
C THR A 69 20.37 -4.52 -5.79
N ILE A 70 20.42 -5.75 -5.30
CA ILE A 70 19.48 -6.82 -5.63
C ILE A 70 19.04 -7.44 -4.31
N GLU A 71 17.78 -7.34 -3.97
CA GLU A 71 17.26 -7.80 -2.70
C GLU A 71 16.06 -8.72 -2.91
N PHE A 72 16.10 -9.91 -2.28
CA PHE A 72 14.94 -10.75 -2.07
C PHE A 72 14.44 -10.55 -0.65
N ASN A 73 13.29 -9.89 -0.53
CA ASN A 73 12.69 -9.60 0.76
C ASN A 73 11.60 -10.63 1.06
N GLN A 74 11.61 -11.11 2.30
CA GLN A 74 10.49 -11.86 2.86
C GLN A 74 10.19 -11.30 4.24
N ASP A 75 9.01 -10.74 4.39
CA ASP A 75 8.53 -10.13 5.63
C ASP A 75 7.14 -10.65 5.96
N GLY A 76 6.80 -10.67 7.23
CA GLY A 76 5.49 -11.09 7.67
C GLY A 76 5.33 -10.98 9.19
N GLY A 77 4.08 -11.00 9.62
CA GLY A 77 3.78 -10.95 11.04
C GLY A 77 2.29 -11.01 11.33
N LEU A 78 2.00 -11.28 12.58
CA LEU A 78 0.67 -11.26 13.14
C LEU A 78 0.58 -10.14 14.19
N GLY A 79 -0.47 -9.32 14.06
CA GLY A 79 -0.91 -8.39 15.10
C GLY A 79 -2.26 -8.83 15.66
N ILE A 80 -2.41 -8.72 16.99
CA ILE A 80 -3.66 -8.95 17.67
C ILE A 80 -4.02 -7.74 18.54
N SER A 81 -5.29 -7.37 18.54
CA SER A 81 -5.90 -6.48 19.52
C SER A 81 -6.97 -7.25 20.27
N VAL A 82 -6.94 -7.17 21.57
CA VAL A 82 -7.93 -7.77 22.47
C VAL A 82 -8.61 -6.70 23.31
N TYR A 83 -9.84 -6.95 23.66
CA TYR A 83 -10.65 -6.07 24.50
C TYR A 83 -11.16 -6.85 25.71
N VAL A 84 -11.00 -6.26 26.90
CA VAL A 84 -11.58 -6.75 28.16
C VAL A 84 -12.49 -5.64 28.67
N GLY A 85 -13.81 -5.77 28.40
CA GLY A 85 -14.70 -4.62 28.43
C GLY A 85 -14.27 -3.60 27.37
N ASN A 86 -14.04 -2.37 27.78
CA ASN A 86 -13.54 -1.28 26.90
C ASN A 86 -12.01 -1.09 27.00
N ASN A 87 -11.32 -1.92 27.74
CA ASN A 87 -9.87 -1.84 27.89
C ASN A 87 -9.19 -2.58 26.73
N LYS A 88 -8.35 -1.89 25.97
CA LYS A 88 -7.67 -2.43 24.79
C LYS A 88 -6.23 -2.80 25.09
N GLY A 89 -5.81 -3.99 24.69
CA GLY A 89 -4.42 -4.41 24.64
C GLY A 89 -4.05 -4.89 23.23
N SER A 90 -2.86 -4.54 22.76
CA SER A 90 -2.38 -4.96 21.46
C SER A 90 -0.95 -5.47 21.56
N ALA A 91 -0.65 -6.52 20.80
CA ALA A 91 0.70 -7.05 20.67
C ALA A 91 0.90 -7.61 19.24
N SER A 92 2.15 -7.76 18.83
CA SER A 92 2.49 -8.29 17.52
C SER A 92 3.76 -9.16 17.58
N THR A 93 3.92 -10.01 16.57
CA THR A 93 5.11 -10.83 16.37
C THR A 93 5.35 -11.13 14.91
N ALA A 94 6.62 -11.26 14.53
CA ALA A 94 7.02 -11.82 13.24
C ALA A 94 7.24 -13.34 13.31
N ASP A 95 7.34 -13.92 14.50
CA ASP A 95 7.46 -15.36 14.70
C ASP A 95 6.07 -16.02 14.77
N LEU A 96 5.79 -16.84 13.78
CA LEU A 96 4.49 -17.50 13.60
C LEU A 96 4.42 -18.90 14.25
N ASN A 97 5.41 -19.24 15.09
CA ASN A 97 5.37 -20.47 15.86
C ASN A 97 4.15 -20.46 16.79
N PRO A 98 3.35 -21.52 16.86
CA PRO A 98 2.14 -21.60 17.70
C PRO A 98 2.37 -21.22 19.17
N LYS A 99 3.54 -21.55 19.72
CA LYS A 99 3.89 -21.19 21.10
C LYS A 99 4.07 -19.68 21.25
N THR A 100 4.74 -19.03 20.29
CA THR A 100 4.91 -17.57 20.27
C THR A 100 3.58 -16.87 20.04
N LEU A 101 2.74 -17.36 19.15
CA LEU A 101 1.41 -16.80 18.91
C LEU A 101 0.56 -16.80 20.20
N ARG A 102 0.56 -17.89 20.98
CA ARG A 102 -0.14 -17.93 22.27
C ARG A 102 0.43 -16.92 23.26
N SER A 103 1.76 -16.82 23.37
CA SER A 103 2.41 -15.85 24.26
C SER A 103 2.08 -14.40 23.88
N VAL A 104 1.93 -14.10 22.60
CA VAL A 104 1.52 -12.76 22.12
C VAL A 104 0.10 -12.42 22.54
N VAL A 105 -0.81 -13.41 22.50
CA VAL A 105 -2.19 -13.22 22.99
C VAL A 105 -2.20 -12.96 24.50
N GLU A 106 -1.43 -13.75 25.27
CA GLU A 106 -1.30 -13.56 26.72
C GLU A 106 -0.81 -12.14 27.06
N LYS A 107 0.23 -11.67 26.35
CA LYS A 107 0.74 -10.30 26.51
C LYS A 107 -0.31 -9.23 26.16
N ALA A 108 -1.07 -9.41 25.08
CA ALA A 108 -2.13 -8.49 24.71
C ALA A 108 -3.22 -8.42 25.81
N ILE A 109 -3.62 -9.55 26.36
CA ILE A 109 -4.57 -9.64 27.50
C ILE A 109 -4.01 -8.92 28.74
N ASP A 110 -2.75 -9.15 29.06
CA ASP A 110 -2.14 -8.49 30.22
C ASP A 110 -2.06 -6.97 30.02
N ILE A 111 -1.72 -6.50 28.83
CA ILE A 111 -1.77 -5.07 28.51
C ILE A 111 -3.19 -4.52 28.70
N ALA A 112 -4.21 -5.21 28.18
CA ALA A 112 -5.60 -4.77 28.32
C ALA A 112 -6.04 -4.58 29.77
N LYS A 113 -5.57 -5.43 30.70
CA LYS A 113 -5.89 -5.32 32.14
C LYS A 113 -5.36 -4.04 32.80
N PHE A 114 -4.33 -3.41 32.21
CA PHE A 114 -3.68 -2.23 32.78
C PHE A 114 -3.97 -0.93 31.98
N THR A 115 -4.67 -1.02 30.87
CA THR A 115 -5.10 0.16 30.11
C THR A 115 -6.36 0.78 30.69
N SER A 116 -6.56 2.06 30.41
CA SER A 116 -7.76 2.77 30.84
C SER A 116 -8.99 2.34 30.03
N ASP A 117 -10.14 2.34 30.69
CA ASP A 117 -11.43 2.18 30.03
C ASP A 117 -11.68 3.32 29.04
N ASP A 118 -12.03 2.97 27.80
CA ASP A 118 -12.41 3.92 26.75
C ASP A 118 -13.64 3.39 26.04
N PRO A 119 -14.80 4.05 26.18
CA PRO A 119 -16.06 3.59 25.59
C PRO A 119 -16.04 3.55 24.05
N CYS A 120 -15.04 4.17 23.42
CA CYS A 120 -14.83 4.10 21.96
C CYS A 120 -14.02 2.88 21.51
N ASN A 121 -13.47 2.10 22.44
CA ASN A 121 -12.74 0.89 22.11
C ASN A 121 -13.70 -0.26 21.78
N GLY A 122 -13.39 -0.99 20.72
CA GLY A 122 -14.15 -2.16 20.31
C GLY A 122 -13.83 -2.57 18.87
N ILE A 123 -14.46 -3.63 18.42
CA ILE A 123 -14.48 -4.04 17.01
C ILE A 123 -15.76 -3.52 16.37
N ALA A 124 -15.77 -3.42 15.03
CA ALA A 124 -16.94 -2.98 14.28
C ALA A 124 -18.15 -3.89 14.56
N ASP A 125 -19.34 -3.29 14.60
CA ASP A 125 -20.60 -4.02 14.78
C ASP A 125 -20.77 -5.09 13.69
N LYS A 126 -21.38 -6.21 14.07
CA LYS A 126 -21.48 -7.38 13.19
C LYS A 126 -22.22 -7.07 11.88
N GLU A 127 -23.19 -6.17 11.93
CA GLU A 127 -24.02 -5.74 10.79
C GLU A 127 -23.21 -4.92 9.77
N LEU A 128 -22.05 -4.39 10.16
CA LEU A 128 -21.16 -3.63 9.30
C LEU A 128 -20.06 -4.50 8.66
N LEU A 129 -20.03 -5.80 8.97
CA LEU A 129 -19.01 -6.72 8.48
C LEU A 129 -19.45 -7.41 7.19
N GLU A 130 -18.55 -7.47 6.20
CA GLU A 130 -18.75 -8.23 4.97
C GLU A 130 -18.21 -9.67 5.15
N PHE A 131 -19.12 -10.63 5.34
CA PHE A 131 -18.78 -12.05 5.53
C PHE A 131 -18.50 -12.80 4.22
N SER A 132 -18.83 -12.20 3.08
CA SER A 132 -18.62 -12.76 1.74
C SER A 132 -17.88 -11.76 0.86
N PRO A 133 -16.62 -11.42 1.18
CA PRO A 133 -15.87 -10.42 0.45
C PRO A 133 -15.73 -10.82 -1.03
N LYS A 134 -15.95 -9.84 -1.91
CA LYS A 134 -15.80 -10.03 -3.35
C LYS A 134 -14.33 -10.21 -3.70
N ASP A 135 -14.08 -11.01 -4.73
CA ASP A 135 -12.77 -11.01 -5.38
C ASP A 135 -12.55 -9.67 -6.09
N LEU A 136 -11.47 -8.99 -5.72
CA LEU A 136 -11.11 -7.68 -6.24
C LEU A 136 -10.02 -7.74 -7.32
N ASP A 137 -9.67 -8.97 -7.76
CA ASP A 137 -8.66 -9.22 -8.79
C ASP A 137 -7.30 -8.56 -8.47
N LEU A 138 -6.78 -8.86 -7.28
CA LEU A 138 -5.57 -8.21 -6.74
C LEU A 138 -4.29 -9.00 -6.95
N PHE A 139 -4.35 -10.22 -7.52
CA PHE A 139 -3.25 -11.16 -7.56
C PHE A 139 -2.90 -11.57 -8.99
N HIS A 140 -1.77 -11.06 -9.48
CA HIS A 140 -1.19 -11.32 -10.80
C HIS A 140 0.31 -11.59 -10.61
N PRO A 141 0.69 -12.83 -10.26
CA PRO A 141 2.08 -13.17 -9.99
C PRO A 141 2.93 -13.00 -11.24
N TRP A 142 4.13 -12.48 -11.05
CA TRP A 142 5.12 -12.31 -12.10
C TRP A 142 6.43 -12.99 -11.69
N ASP A 143 6.79 -14.03 -12.43
CA ASP A 143 8.06 -14.73 -12.27
C ASP A 143 9.15 -13.96 -13.03
N VAL A 144 9.72 -12.95 -12.39
CA VAL A 144 10.74 -12.07 -12.93
C VAL A 144 12.10 -12.38 -12.33
N SER A 145 13.12 -12.57 -13.19
CA SER A 145 14.48 -12.77 -12.73
C SER A 145 15.15 -11.46 -12.32
N PRO A 146 16.22 -11.49 -11.50
CA PRO A 146 17.04 -10.31 -11.20
C PRO A 146 17.56 -9.60 -12.45
N GLU A 147 17.99 -10.37 -13.45
CA GLU A 147 18.54 -9.84 -14.72
C GLU A 147 17.46 -9.05 -15.47
N GLN A 148 16.24 -9.58 -15.55
CA GLN A 148 15.11 -8.86 -16.14
C GLN A 148 14.78 -7.57 -15.37
N GLY A 149 14.88 -7.59 -14.04
CA GLY A 149 14.73 -6.39 -13.20
C GLY A 149 15.79 -5.35 -13.50
N ILE A 150 17.05 -5.77 -13.69
CA ILE A 150 18.18 -4.92 -14.09
C ILE A 150 17.93 -4.31 -15.46
N ASP A 151 17.50 -5.11 -16.44
CA ASP A 151 17.21 -4.65 -17.80
C ASP A 151 16.12 -3.57 -17.82
N LEU A 152 15.06 -3.73 -17.00
CA LEU A 152 14.02 -2.73 -16.86
C LEU A 152 14.53 -1.43 -16.23
N CYS A 153 15.39 -1.51 -15.21
CA CYS A 153 16.02 -0.34 -14.62
C CYS A 153 16.92 0.39 -15.63
N HIS A 154 17.78 -0.35 -16.34
CA HIS A 154 18.65 0.22 -17.36
C HIS A 154 17.86 0.88 -18.49
N ALA A 155 16.79 0.24 -18.97
CA ALA A 155 15.94 0.81 -20.02
C ALA A 155 15.33 2.14 -19.58
N ALA A 156 14.84 2.25 -18.35
CA ALA A 156 14.28 3.49 -17.81
C ALA A 156 15.35 4.57 -17.65
N GLU A 157 16.46 4.25 -17.04
CA GLU A 157 17.55 5.20 -16.77
C GLU A 157 18.19 5.72 -18.07
N GLN A 158 18.53 4.82 -19.00
CA GLN A 158 19.16 5.19 -20.26
C GLN A 158 18.24 6.04 -21.14
N ALA A 159 16.94 5.72 -21.18
CA ALA A 159 15.97 6.53 -21.92
C ALA A 159 15.91 7.96 -21.36
N ALA A 160 15.98 8.12 -20.04
CA ALA A 160 15.98 9.43 -19.40
C ALA A 160 17.29 10.21 -19.70
N LEU A 161 18.45 9.56 -19.52
CA LEU A 161 19.76 10.19 -19.76
C LEU A 161 19.99 10.59 -21.21
N ASN A 162 19.44 9.83 -22.16
CA ASN A 162 19.56 10.10 -23.59
C ASN A 162 18.47 11.06 -24.15
N ALA A 163 17.52 11.48 -23.33
CA ALA A 163 16.41 12.31 -23.78
C ALA A 163 16.84 13.75 -24.17
N ASP A 164 17.80 14.33 -23.46
CA ASP A 164 18.28 15.70 -23.65
C ASP A 164 19.66 15.87 -23.02
N GLU A 165 20.56 16.64 -23.64
CA GLU A 165 21.93 16.90 -23.15
C GLU A 165 21.95 17.61 -21.77
N ARG A 166 20.88 18.27 -21.39
CA ARG A 166 20.73 18.91 -20.09
C ARG A 166 20.43 17.92 -18.96
N ILE A 167 20.08 16.68 -19.24
CA ILE A 167 20.02 15.61 -18.25
C ILE A 167 21.43 15.10 -18.02
N VAL A 168 22.02 15.53 -16.92
CA VAL A 168 23.48 15.37 -16.68
C VAL A 168 23.81 14.26 -15.67
N ASN A 169 22.82 13.76 -14.94
CA ASN A 169 23.02 12.72 -13.92
C ASN A 169 21.73 11.98 -13.62
N SER A 170 21.86 10.86 -12.91
CA SER A 170 20.76 10.05 -12.42
C SER A 170 20.92 9.76 -10.93
N ASP A 171 19.84 9.79 -10.18
CA ASP A 171 19.73 9.21 -8.83
C ASP A 171 19.38 7.72 -8.88
N GLY A 172 19.30 7.16 -10.09
CA GLY A 172 19.08 5.75 -10.35
C GLY A 172 17.68 5.41 -10.84
N ALA A 173 17.53 4.14 -11.18
CA ALA A 173 16.27 3.50 -11.46
C ALA A 173 16.02 2.34 -10.49
N SER A 174 14.77 2.07 -10.20
CA SER A 174 14.37 0.99 -9.31
C SER A 174 13.21 0.19 -9.91
N PHE A 175 13.33 -1.11 -9.77
CA PHE A 175 12.29 -2.07 -10.08
C PHE A 175 11.90 -2.83 -8.81
N SER A 176 10.61 -3.09 -8.63
CA SER A 176 10.16 -4.01 -7.59
C SER A 176 8.98 -4.87 -8.05
N SER A 177 8.99 -6.13 -7.65
CA SER A 177 7.91 -7.09 -7.88
C SER A 177 7.68 -7.86 -6.60
N HIS A 178 6.55 -7.62 -5.96
CA HIS A 178 6.18 -8.22 -4.69
C HIS A 178 4.83 -8.90 -4.76
N GLN A 179 4.75 -10.05 -4.11
CA GLN A 179 3.51 -10.76 -3.84
C GLN A 179 3.32 -10.96 -2.34
N GLY A 180 2.10 -11.10 -1.91
CA GLY A 180 1.83 -11.36 -0.51
C GLY A 180 0.38 -11.69 -0.26
N LEU A 181 0.10 -12.02 0.98
CA LEU A 181 -1.25 -12.31 1.46
C LEU A 181 -1.56 -11.46 2.69
N ARG A 182 -2.84 -11.29 2.93
CA ARG A 182 -3.36 -10.73 4.17
C ARG A 182 -4.57 -11.54 4.59
N VAL A 183 -4.62 -11.88 5.88
CA VAL A 183 -5.78 -12.47 6.53
C VAL A 183 -6.17 -11.58 7.70
N TYR A 184 -7.44 -11.32 7.84
CA TYR A 184 -8.04 -10.63 8.97
C TYR A 184 -9.13 -11.51 9.56
N GLY A 185 -9.21 -11.53 10.88
CA GLY A 185 -10.31 -12.18 11.58
C GLY A 185 -10.69 -11.43 12.85
N ASN A 186 -11.90 -11.66 13.33
CA ASN A 186 -12.40 -11.07 14.57
C ASN A 186 -13.36 -12.02 15.32
N SER A 187 -13.64 -11.67 16.57
CA SER A 187 -14.49 -12.48 17.46
C SER A 187 -15.98 -12.51 17.08
N HIS A 188 -16.43 -11.73 16.07
CA HIS A 188 -17.76 -11.87 15.48
C HIS A 188 -17.84 -13.01 14.46
N GLY A 189 -16.75 -13.73 14.21
CA GLY A 189 -16.70 -14.89 13.34
C GLY A 189 -16.29 -14.57 11.90
N LEU A 190 -15.93 -13.33 11.58
CA LEU A 190 -15.33 -12.99 10.30
C LEU A 190 -13.88 -13.48 10.28
N ILE A 191 -13.53 -14.30 9.28
CA ILE A 191 -12.16 -14.64 8.92
C ILE A 191 -12.07 -14.60 7.40
N ALA A 192 -11.41 -13.58 6.88
CA ALA A 192 -11.26 -13.36 5.45
C ALA A 192 -9.79 -13.12 5.09
N GLY A 193 -9.40 -13.53 3.89
CA GLY A 193 -8.04 -13.32 3.40
C GLY A 193 -7.98 -13.27 1.90
N TYR A 194 -6.97 -12.58 1.37
CA TYR A 194 -6.75 -12.42 -0.05
C TYR A 194 -5.25 -12.34 -0.36
N PRO A 195 -4.82 -12.85 -1.51
CA PRO A 195 -3.49 -12.59 -2.05
C PRO A 195 -3.47 -11.26 -2.79
N ARG A 196 -2.28 -10.73 -2.99
CA ARG A 196 -2.07 -9.49 -3.75
C ARG A 196 -0.69 -9.46 -4.37
N THR A 197 -0.56 -8.75 -5.46
CA THR A 197 0.72 -8.40 -6.09
C THR A 197 0.86 -6.89 -6.23
N ARG A 198 2.09 -6.44 -6.40
CA ARG A 198 2.43 -5.08 -6.72
C ARG A 198 3.76 -5.04 -7.46
N HIS A 199 3.75 -4.46 -8.65
CA HIS A 199 4.92 -4.27 -9.49
C HIS A 199 5.12 -2.79 -9.73
N SER A 200 6.36 -2.31 -9.74
CA SER A 200 6.66 -0.90 -10.01
C SER A 200 8.02 -0.73 -10.69
N ILE A 201 8.11 0.29 -11.53
CA ILE A 201 9.33 0.81 -12.14
C ILE A 201 9.36 2.30 -11.86
N SER A 202 10.51 2.83 -11.46
CA SER A 202 10.70 4.26 -11.24
C SER A 202 12.11 4.68 -11.62
N THR A 203 12.28 5.92 -12.02
CA THR A 203 13.61 6.53 -12.19
C THR A 203 13.57 8.00 -11.80
N MET A 204 14.69 8.51 -11.36
CA MET A 204 14.90 9.91 -10.98
C MET A 204 16.15 10.44 -11.65
N VAL A 205 16.04 11.59 -12.32
CA VAL A 205 17.15 12.20 -13.03
C VAL A 205 17.37 13.65 -12.63
N ILE A 206 18.54 14.14 -12.91
CA ILE A 206 19.00 15.49 -12.59
C ILE A 206 19.32 16.23 -13.89
N GLY A 207 18.62 17.34 -14.10
CA GLY A 207 18.87 18.27 -15.19
C GLY A 207 19.66 19.48 -14.74
N LYS A 208 20.49 20.02 -15.63
CA LYS A 208 21.27 21.24 -15.40
C LYS A 208 21.28 22.11 -16.65
N GLU A 209 21.08 23.42 -16.44
CA GLU A 209 21.21 24.46 -17.48
C GLU A 209 21.86 25.68 -16.86
N GLY A 210 23.09 26.00 -17.25
CA GLY A 210 23.91 27.01 -16.57
C GLY A 210 24.12 26.69 -15.10
N GLU A 211 23.71 27.60 -14.22
CA GLU A 211 23.77 27.41 -12.76
C GLU A 211 22.46 26.78 -12.19
N HIS A 212 21.44 26.61 -13.02
CA HIS A 212 20.17 26.04 -12.59
C HIS A 212 20.25 24.50 -12.64
N MET A 213 19.89 23.88 -11.52
CA MET A 213 19.83 22.43 -11.38
C MET A 213 18.47 22.02 -10.81
N GLN A 214 17.85 21.04 -11.40
CA GLN A 214 16.58 20.49 -10.95
C GLN A 214 16.61 18.98 -11.03
N ARG A 215 15.78 18.33 -10.25
CA ARG A 215 15.53 16.89 -10.35
C ARG A 215 14.06 16.58 -10.31
N ASP A 216 13.69 15.53 -11.00
CA ASP A 216 12.37 14.95 -10.91
C ASP A 216 12.40 13.46 -11.20
N SER A 217 11.27 12.79 -10.93
CA SER A 217 11.10 11.36 -11.09
C SER A 217 9.79 11.06 -11.81
N ALA A 218 9.75 9.90 -12.44
CA ALA A 218 8.50 9.30 -12.88
C ALA A 218 8.46 7.83 -12.45
N TYR A 219 7.24 7.28 -12.42
CA TYR A 219 7.03 5.89 -12.04
C TYR A 219 5.80 5.30 -12.73
N THR A 220 5.77 4.00 -12.74
CA THR A 220 4.57 3.21 -13.03
C THR A 220 4.37 2.16 -11.96
N ILE A 221 3.12 1.87 -11.64
CA ILE A 221 2.75 0.90 -10.62
C ILE A 221 1.48 0.18 -11.03
N SER A 222 1.47 -1.14 -10.88
CA SER A 222 0.30 -1.95 -11.18
C SER A 222 0.28 -3.22 -10.33
N ARG A 223 -0.88 -3.85 -10.25
CA ARG A 223 -1.03 -5.21 -9.71
C ARG A 223 -0.69 -6.26 -10.74
N ASP A 224 -0.98 -5.98 -12.00
CA ASP A 224 -0.65 -6.80 -13.16
C ASP A 224 0.50 -6.15 -13.93
N GLN A 225 1.52 -6.94 -14.30
CA GLN A 225 2.63 -6.48 -15.12
C GLN A 225 2.17 -5.84 -16.43
N ALA A 226 1.08 -6.35 -17.02
CA ALA A 226 0.50 -5.81 -18.26
C ALA A 226 -0.05 -4.39 -18.10
N GLY A 227 -0.31 -3.95 -16.87
CA GLY A 227 -0.74 -2.58 -16.56
C GLY A 227 0.40 -1.60 -16.32
N LEU A 228 1.66 -2.04 -16.35
CA LEU A 228 2.81 -1.14 -16.24
C LEU A 228 3.03 -0.39 -17.56
N LYS A 229 3.47 0.87 -17.47
CA LYS A 229 4.05 1.57 -18.60
C LYS A 229 5.37 0.88 -19.00
N ASP A 230 5.71 0.99 -20.27
CA ASP A 230 7.05 0.61 -20.74
C ASP A 230 8.14 1.37 -19.98
N ALA A 231 9.23 0.67 -19.62
CA ALA A 231 10.28 1.23 -18.80
C ALA A 231 10.96 2.46 -19.41
N ALA A 232 11.21 2.44 -20.74
CA ALA A 232 11.77 3.60 -21.45
C ALA A 232 10.80 4.79 -21.40
N SER A 233 9.49 4.56 -21.48
CA SER A 233 8.49 5.62 -21.34
C SER A 233 8.52 6.29 -19.99
N VAL A 234 8.77 5.53 -18.89
CA VAL A 234 8.96 6.09 -17.54
C VAL A 234 10.21 6.98 -17.50
N GLY A 235 11.29 6.56 -18.14
CA GLY A 235 12.51 7.36 -18.28
C GLY A 235 12.28 8.69 -18.99
N LEU A 236 11.63 8.64 -20.14
CA LEU A 236 11.30 9.85 -20.92
C LEU A 236 10.39 10.82 -20.14
N GLU A 237 9.42 10.29 -19.37
CA GLU A 237 8.56 11.10 -18.52
C GLU A 237 9.37 11.79 -17.40
N ALA A 238 10.29 11.08 -16.74
CA ALA A 238 11.17 11.65 -15.72
C ALA A 238 12.04 12.79 -16.28
N ALA A 239 12.62 12.59 -17.47
CA ALA A 239 13.40 13.63 -18.16
C ALA A 239 12.54 14.85 -18.49
N ALA A 240 11.36 14.66 -19.08
CA ALA A 240 10.46 15.74 -19.43
C ALA A 240 10.03 16.58 -18.21
N GLU A 241 9.67 15.94 -17.08
CA GLU A 241 9.31 16.61 -15.84
C GLU A 241 10.52 17.38 -15.23
N THR A 242 11.72 16.80 -15.32
CA THR A 242 12.95 17.47 -14.87
C THR A 242 13.25 18.71 -15.70
N LEU A 243 13.19 18.59 -17.02
CA LEU A 243 13.46 19.71 -17.94
C LEU A 243 12.43 20.82 -17.80
N ALA A 244 11.16 20.48 -17.58
CA ALA A 244 10.10 21.46 -17.35
C ALA A 244 10.31 22.31 -16.09
N LYS A 245 11.09 21.83 -15.12
CA LYS A 245 11.44 22.55 -13.88
C LYS A 245 12.69 23.44 -14.01
N LEU A 246 13.50 23.23 -15.04
CA LEU A 246 14.66 24.10 -15.29
C LEU A 246 14.17 25.53 -15.54
N ASN A 247 14.99 26.50 -15.12
CA ASN A 247 14.68 27.93 -15.25
C ASN A 247 13.39 28.38 -14.53
N SER A 248 13.00 27.64 -13.47
CA SER A 248 11.87 28.04 -12.61
C SER A 248 12.10 29.43 -12.01
N GLN A 249 11.05 30.26 -11.97
CA GLN A 249 11.11 31.62 -11.46
C GLN A 249 10.36 31.75 -10.13
N LYS A 250 10.91 32.59 -9.25
CA LYS A 250 10.19 32.98 -8.01
C LYS A 250 9.05 33.90 -8.35
N LEU A 251 7.86 33.53 -7.95
CA LEU A 251 6.69 34.40 -7.99
C LEU A 251 6.55 35.17 -6.69
N GLY A 252 6.08 36.42 -6.76
CA GLY A 252 5.71 37.19 -5.57
C GLY A 252 4.51 36.59 -4.85
N THR A 253 4.28 37.00 -3.61
CA THR A 253 3.06 36.64 -2.87
C THR A 253 1.83 37.16 -3.59
N MET A 254 0.89 36.28 -3.95
CA MET A 254 -0.32 36.66 -4.70
C MET A 254 -1.49 35.74 -4.34
N LYS A 255 -2.69 36.22 -4.64
CA LYS A 255 -3.91 35.41 -4.54
C LYS A 255 -4.43 35.13 -5.95
N VAL A 256 -4.32 33.89 -6.37
CA VAL A 256 -4.68 33.45 -7.72
C VAL A 256 -5.43 32.12 -7.67
N PRO A 257 -6.23 31.78 -8.68
CA PRO A 257 -6.72 30.43 -8.88
C PRO A 257 -5.56 29.44 -9.05
N VAL A 258 -5.67 28.26 -8.44
CA VAL A 258 -4.66 27.20 -8.49
C VAL A 258 -5.27 25.95 -9.13
N ILE A 259 -4.60 25.41 -10.12
CA ILE A 259 -4.93 24.11 -10.73
C ILE A 259 -3.97 23.07 -10.15
N PHE A 260 -4.52 22.05 -9.52
CA PHE A 260 -3.74 20.89 -9.06
C PHE A 260 -3.77 19.81 -10.15
N ARG A 261 -2.61 19.35 -10.57
CA ARG A 261 -2.52 18.19 -11.49
C ARG A 261 -3.15 16.97 -10.81
N ALA A 262 -3.65 16.01 -11.59
CA ALA A 262 -4.38 14.86 -11.09
C ALA A 262 -3.55 14.00 -10.12
N ASP A 263 -2.27 13.82 -10.40
CA ASP A 263 -1.30 13.10 -9.57
C ASP A 263 -1.08 13.75 -8.19
N ILE A 264 -1.11 15.10 -8.14
CA ILE A 264 -0.96 15.89 -6.91
C ILE A 264 -2.30 16.10 -6.20
N ALA A 265 -3.40 16.23 -6.96
CA ALA A 265 -4.74 16.48 -6.41
C ALA A 265 -5.17 15.39 -5.41
N ASN A 266 -4.70 14.16 -5.60
CA ASN A 266 -4.95 13.06 -4.67
C ASN A 266 -4.47 13.38 -3.24
N SER A 267 -3.41 14.15 -3.07
CA SER A 267 -2.90 14.56 -1.75
C SER A 267 -3.89 15.44 -0.98
N LEU A 268 -4.70 16.24 -1.68
CA LEU A 268 -5.74 17.07 -1.04
C LEU A 268 -6.80 16.19 -0.38
N PHE A 269 -7.20 15.10 -1.04
CA PHE A 269 -8.12 14.12 -0.45
C PHE A 269 -7.48 13.38 0.72
N GLY A 270 -6.19 13.06 0.65
CA GLY A 270 -5.44 12.50 1.77
C GLY A 270 -5.47 13.42 2.99
N HIS A 271 -5.29 14.72 2.81
CA HIS A 271 -5.42 15.71 3.89
C HIS A 271 -6.84 15.78 4.46
N LEU A 272 -7.86 15.75 3.60
CA LEU A 272 -9.25 15.71 4.06
C LEU A 272 -9.53 14.44 4.89
N VAL A 273 -9.17 13.26 4.37
CA VAL A 273 -9.35 11.99 5.08
C VAL A 273 -8.63 12.00 6.42
N SER A 274 -7.42 12.54 6.49
CA SER A 274 -6.68 12.70 7.74
C SER A 274 -7.38 13.65 8.71
N ALA A 275 -7.94 14.74 8.22
CA ALA A 275 -8.62 15.75 9.05
C ALA A 275 -9.96 15.25 9.62
N ILE A 276 -10.70 14.42 8.89
CA ILE A 276 -11.97 13.81 9.37
C ILE A 276 -11.73 12.52 10.18
N GLY A 277 -10.48 12.06 10.28
CA GLY A 277 -10.14 10.85 11.03
C GLY A 277 -10.51 10.97 12.51
N GLY A 278 -11.22 9.97 13.05
CA GLY A 278 -11.69 9.99 14.45
C GLY A 278 -10.59 10.27 15.46
N GLY A 279 -9.39 9.69 15.27
CA GLY A 279 -8.24 9.96 16.15
C GLY A 279 -7.75 11.41 16.14
N ALA A 280 -7.83 12.10 14.98
CA ALA A 280 -7.48 13.53 14.88
C ALA A 280 -8.52 14.41 15.58
N LEU A 281 -9.80 14.09 15.41
CA LEU A 281 -10.90 14.80 16.07
C LEU A 281 -10.87 14.56 17.58
N TYR A 282 -10.67 13.33 18.03
CA TYR A 282 -10.55 13.00 19.46
C TYR A 282 -9.41 13.77 20.14
N ARG A 283 -8.23 13.84 19.52
CA ARG A 283 -7.09 14.60 20.04
C ARG A 283 -7.20 16.11 19.82
N LYS A 284 -8.29 16.61 19.24
CA LYS A 284 -8.52 18.02 18.91
C LYS A 284 -7.41 18.60 18.03
N SER A 285 -6.84 17.78 17.13
CA SER A 285 -5.75 18.13 16.22
C SER A 285 -6.20 18.33 14.77
N SER A 286 -7.48 18.54 14.55
CA SER A 286 -8.07 18.77 13.23
C SER A 286 -8.63 20.19 13.11
N PHE A 287 -8.43 20.81 11.93
CA PHE A 287 -9.09 22.07 11.57
C PHE A 287 -10.60 21.91 11.30
N LEU A 288 -11.07 20.66 11.18
CA LEU A 288 -12.49 20.31 11.02
C LEU A 288 -13.18 19.96 12.33
N LEU A 289 -12.54 20.28 13.47
CA LEU A 289 -13.19 20.12 14.77
C LEU A 289 -14.51 20.91 14.76
N ASP A 290 -15.58 20.31 15.29
CA ASP A 290 -16.93 20.89 15.37
C ASP A 290 -17.57 21.21 14.00
N SER A 291 -17.04 20.69 12.90
CA SER A 291 -17.55 20.92 11.55
C SER A 291 -18.56 19.84 11.07
N LEU A 292 -18.98 18.92 11.94
CA LEU A 292 -19.93 17.87 11.58
C LEU A 292 -21.26 18.50 11.11
N GLY A 293 -21.71 18.09 9.92
CA GLY A 293 -22.93 18.62 9.32
C GLY A 293 -22.79 19.99 8.64
N THR A 294 -21.58 20.60 8.67
CA THR A 294 -21.32 21.87 7.99
C THR A 294 -20.73 21.65 6.59
N GLN A 295 -20.88 22.64 5.72
CA GLN A 295 -20.29 22.59 4.38
C GLN A 295 -18.80 22.98 4.45
N VAL A 296 -17.90 22.04 4.14
CA VAL A 296 -16.44 22.24 4.18
C VAL A 296 -15.89 22.84 2.87
N PHE A 297 -16.47 22.46 1.73
CA PHE A 297 -16.08 22.96 0.40
C PHE A 297 -17.19 23.81 -0.21
N SER A 298 -16.82 24.76 -1.08
CA SER A 298 -17.79 25.45 -1.91
C SER A 298 -18.57 24.41 -2.75
N LYS A 299 -19.83 24.72 -3.08
CA LYS A 299 -20.64 23.85 -3.95
C LYS A 299 -19.90 23.65 -5.27
N THR A 300 -19.43 22.43 -5.52
CA THR A 300 -18.94 22.00 -6.82
C THR A 300 -19.95 21.04 -7.39
N ASP A 301 -20.37 21.25 -8.63
CA ASP A 301 -21.40 20.42 -9.25
C ASP A 301 -20.95 18.98 -9.50
N ARG A 302 -19.65 18.71 -9.51
CA ARG A 302 -19.10 17.34 -9.61
C ARG A 302 -17.68 17.25 -9.03
N MET A 303 -17.46 16.24 -8.20
CA MET A 303 -16.15 15.74 -7.87
C MET A 303 -16.04 14.34 -8.49
N SER A 304 -15.24 14.18 -9.53
CA SER A 304 -14.91 12.87 -10.10
C SER A 304 -13.53 12.47 -9.63
N VAL A 305 -13.46 11.36 -8.91
CA VAL A 305 -12.21 10.64 -8.66
C VAL A 305 -12.12 9.60 -9.78
N VAL A 306 -11.14 9.73 -10.66
CA VAL A 306 -10.86 8.78 -11.74
C VAL A 306 -9.73 7.87 -11.30
#